data_ea6282c87eb1dad115136f78c9c4350d
#
_entry.id   ea6282c87eb1dad115136f78c9c4350d
#
_cell.length_a   1.000
_cell.length_b   1.000
_cell.length_c   1.000
_cell.angle_alpha   90.00
_cell.angle_beta   90.00
_cell.angle_gamma   90.00
#
_symmetry.space_group_name_H-M   'P 1'
#
loop_
_entity.id
_entity.type
_entity.pdbx_description
1 polymer ?
#
loop_
_entity_poly.entity_id
_entity_poly.type
_entity_poly.pdbx_seq_one_letter_code
_entity_poly.pdbx_strand_id
1 'polypeptide(L)'
;MRLTSVAAGIITLALGAYPAATTIASHPAAFQESAPPGPLGTSPNREAPPSEQQPQQLPQSAQPLQVQTTVVNVFATVRDHHNAIISDLAKGDFKIYEDGVEQKVDYFSKEVNMPITLAILMDTSYSMHNILVAEQDAASRFVREVMRKRDEALVISFDTDVNLLADFTEDPSVLNRAIHRAQINVDASGIGGTGGTIPSRGGGTNLYDAVYLACHDELSSEAGRKAIVMLTDAEDTGSKLSLEEAVEAAQRADAVIHVILITDFSQTSGVGPGVASKMSGDTGGRVINVRNEKGLEKAFDEISEELRSQYVLGYYPSNPKRDGSFRKIKVEVSRPDVKILARKGYYAPVR
;
A
#
# COMPACT_ATOMS: atom_id res chain seq x y z
N MET A 1 52.26 -38.50 6.90
CA MET A 1 53.00 -38.42 8.17
C MET A 1 52.92 -36.99 8.65
N ARG A 2 52.44 -36.78 9.85
CA ARG A 2 52.14 -35.65 10.71
C ARG A 2 50.67 -35.20 10.75
N LEU A 3 50.01 -35.74 11.78
CA LEU A 3 48.84 -35.20 12.46
C LEU A 3 49.23 -33.95 13.27
N THR A 4 48.32 -32.98 13.38
CA THR A 4 48.19 -32.11 14.56
C THR A 4 46.69 -31.72 14.65
N SER A 5 46.03 -32.26 15.46
CA SER A 5 45.39 -32.09 16.78
C SER A 5 44.63 -30.79 16.97
N VAL A 6 43.35 -30.90 17.00
CA VAL A 6 42.19 -30.46 17.75
C VAL A 6 42.48 -29.52 18.92
N ALA A 7 41.70 -28.46 19.02
CA ALA A 7 41.31 -27.86 20.28
C ALA A 7 39.79 -27.46 20.24
N ALA A 8 39.01 -28.19 21.02
CA ALA A 8 37.63 -27.87 21.33
C ALA A 8 37.59 -26.81 22.41
N GLY A 9 36.92 -25.69 22.14
CA GLY A 9 36.64 -24.66 23.14
C GLY A 9 35.16 -24.77 23.57
N ILE A 10 34.96 -25.20 24.79
CA ILE A 10 33.68 -25.20 25.50
C ILE A 10 33.46 -23.76 25.98
N ILE A 11 32.39 -23.10 25.54
CA ILE A 11 31.93 -21.83 26.10
C ILE A 11 30.68 -22.09 26.93
N THR A 12 30.82 -21.82 28.21
CA THR A 12 29.84 -21.97 29.30
C THR A 12 28.74 -20.91 29.17
N LEU A 13 27.48 -21.36 29.23
CA LEU A 13 26.30 -20.49 29.36
C LEU A 13 26.34 -19.83 30.75
N ALA A 14 26.27 -18.49 30.78
CA ALA A 14 25.94 -17.73 31.99
C ALA A 14 24.44 -17.34 31.93
N LEU A 15 23.63 -17.92 32.78
CA LEU A 15 22.27 -17.48 33.05
C LEU A 15 22.34 -16.15 33.84
N GLY A 16 21.88 -15.07 33.25
CA GLY A 16 21.62 -13.81 33.93
C GLY A 16 20.15 -13.76 34.39
N ALA A 17 19.94 -13.75 35.71
CA ALA A 17 18.65 -13.59 36.35
C ALA A 17 18.19 -12.13 36.27
N TYR A 18 16.95 -11.90 35.78
CA TYR A 18 16.27 -10.61 35.86
C TYR A 18 15.56 -10.47 37.22
N PRO A 19 15.63 -9.32 37.90
CA PRO A 19 14.86 -9.08 39.10
C PRO A 19 13.41 -8.71 38.79
N ALA A 20 12.50 -9.28 39.58
CA ALA A 20 11.07 -9.03 39.55
C ALA A 20 10.74 -7.59 39.98
N ALA A 21 9.90 -6.91 39.25
CA ALA A 21 9.33 -5.62 39.61
C ALA A 21 8.18 -5.81 40.61
N THR A 22 8.31 -5.18 41.79
CA THR A 22 7.33 -5.13 42.84
C THR A 22 6.23 -4.12 42.54
N THR A 23 5.00 -4.60 42.48
CA THR A 23 3.80 -3.77 42.39
C THR A 23 3.46 -3.20 43.77
N ILE A 24 3.41 -1.88 43.88
CA ILE A 24 2.91 -1.19 45.09
C ILE A 24 1.48 -0.76 44.80
N ALA A 25 0.53 -1.37 45.48
CA ALA A 25 -0.87 -0.95 45.54
C ALA A 25 -1.04 0.10 46.65
N SER A 26 -1.49 1.29 46.31
CA SER A 26 -1.91 2.33 47.24
C SER A 26 -3.43 2.44 47.26
N HIS A 27 -4.01 2.12 48.40
CA HIS A 27 -5.40 2.38 48.74
C HIS A 27 -5.50 3.81 49.33
N PRO A 28 -6.54 4.59 49.02
CA PRO A 28 -6.90 5.75 49.84
C PRO A 28 -7.94 5.37 50.91
N ALA A 29 -7.64 5.76 52.12
CA ALA A 29 -8.47 5.61 53.31
C ALA A 29 -9.69 6.56 53.26
N ALA A 30 -10.81 6.02 53.69
CA ALA A 30 -12.03 6.78 53.93
C ALA A 30 -11.93 7.48 55.30
N PHE A 31 -12.15 8.78 55.33
CA PHE A 31 -12.42 9.54 56.56
C PHE A 31 -13.94 9.74 56.67
N GLN A 32 -14.50 9.17 57.75
CA GLN A 32 -15.81 9.53 58.30
C GLN A 32 -15.59 10.67 59.26
N GLU A 33 -16.34 11.74 59.14
CA GLU A 33 -16.43 12.78 60.14
C GLU A 33 -17.89 13.00 60.52
N SER A 34 -18.10 12.96 61.81
CA SER A 34 -19.35 13.00 62.57
C SER A 34 -19.88 14.43 62.69
N ALA A 35 -21.19 14.58 62.64
CA ALA A 35 -21.91 15.82 62.89
C ALA A 35 -22.03 16.13 64.38
N PRO A 36 -22.04 17.40 64.82
CA PRO A 36 -22.54 17.83 66.13
C PRO A 36 -23.90 18.48 66.04
N PRO A 37 -24.66 18.54 67.15
CA PRO A 37 -26.07 18.93 67.21
C PRO A 37 -26.27 20.44 67.33
N GLY A 38 -27.43 20.91 66.86
CA GLY A 38 -27.82 22.32 66.89
C GLY A 38 -28.26 22.87 68.22
N PRO A 39 -28.56 24.15 68.29
CA PRO A 39 -29.67 24.60 69.17
C PRO A 39 -30.69 25.51 68.48
N LEU A 40 -31.87 25.46 69.10
CA LEU A 40 -33.08 26.24 68.89
C LEU A 40 -32.88 27.75 68.99
N GLY A 41 -33.64 28.54 68.22
CA GLY A 41 -33.74 29.97 68.40
C GLY A 41 -34.67 30.65 67.38
N THR A 42 -35.91 30.76 67.72
CA THR A 42 -36.93 31.81 67.43
C THR A 42 -36.76 32.78 66.28
N SER A 43 -37.82 32.83 65.47
CA SER A 43 -38.19 33.86 64.48
C SER A 43 -38.22 35.29 65.01
N PRO A 44 -38.06 36.33 64.12
CA PRO A 44 -39.27 36.91 63.54
C PRO A 44 -39.11 37.38 62.10
N ASN A 45 -40.22 37.25 61.43
CA ASN A 45 -40.76 37.98 60.28
C ASN A 45 -39.82 39.01 59.60
N ARG A 46 -39.45 38.74 58.36
CA ARG A 46 -38.91 39.72 57.44
C ARG A 46 -39.43 39.47 56.02
N GLU A 47 -40.00 40.52 55.47
CA GLU A 47 -40.57 40.61 54.16
C GLU A 47 -39.68 40.04 53.06
N ALA A 48 -40.30 39.36 52.08
CA ALA A 48 -39.68 38.83 50.87
C ALA A 48 -39.19 39.97 49.96
N PRO A 49 -37.95 39.96 49.45
CA PRO A 49 -37.55 40.83 48.37
C PRO A 49 -38.11 40.32 47.03
N PRO A 50 -38.23 41.22 46.03
CA PRO A 50 -38.88 40.90 44.75
C PRO A 50 -38.11 39.81 43.98
N SER A 51 -38.87 38.96 43.30
CA SER A 51 -38.37 37.89 42.45
C SER A 51 -37.37 38.37 41.42
N GLU A 52 -36.11 38.00 41.58
CA GLU A 52 -35.15 38.11 40.49
C GLU A 52 -35.55 37.23 39.34
N GLN A 53 -35.78 37.84 38.18
CA GLN A 53 -36.02 37.20 36.91
C GLN A 53 -34.79 36.35 36.60
N GLN A 54 -34.98 35.01 36.47
CA GLN A 54 -33.98 34.10 35.97
C GLN A 54 -33.47 34.61 34.60
N PRO A 55 -32.17 34.64 34.37
CA PRO A 55 -31.62 34.92 33.04
C PRO A 55 -32.16 33.84 32.08
N GLN A 56 -32.86 34.27 31.03
CA GLN A 56 -33.24 33.45 29.90
C GLN A 56 -31.94 32.83 29.35
N GLN A 57 -31.80 31.51 29.43
CA GLN A 57 -30.74 30.79 28.74
C GLN A 57 -30.90 31.10 27.24
N LEU A 58 -29.92 31.84 26.69
CA LEU A 58 -29.75 31.97 25.25
C LEU A 58 -29.67 30.57 24.64
N PRO A 59 -30.29 30.35 23.48
CA PRO A 59 -30.21 29.05 22.84
C PRO A 59 -28.73 28.70 22.64
N GLN A 60 -28.33 27.51 23.12
CA GLN A 60 -26.98 26.97 22.93
C GLN A 60 -26.65 27.08 21.44
N SER A 61 -25.65 27.87 21.14
CA SER A 61 -25.12 28.03 19.77
C SER A 61 -24.98 26.64 19.15
N ALA A 62 -25.62 26.45 18.03
CA ALA A 62 -25.45 25.26 17.21
C ALA A 62 -23.94 25.04 17.02
N GLN A 63 -23.42 23.91 17.50
CA GLN A 63 -22.03 23.58 17.26
C GLN A 63 -21.80 23.64 15.75
N PRO A 64 -20.76 24.31 15.27
CA PRO A 64 -20.51 24.34 13.84
C PRO A 64 -20.33 22.90 13.38
N LEU A 65 -21.15 22.49 12.43
CA LEU A 65 -21.01 21.21 11.76
C LEU A 65 -19.64 21.23 11.10
N GLN A 66 -18.63 20.57 11.68
CA GLN A 66 -17.35 20.35 11.02
C GLN A 66 -17.58 19.32 9.90
N VAL A 67 -17.90 19.81 8.73
CA VAL A 67 -17.88 18.98 7.52
C VAL A 67 -16.42 18.68 7.21
N GLN A 68 -15.91 17.54 7.65
CA GLN A 68 -14.61 17.04 7.20
C GLN A 68 -14.75 16.65 5.73
N THR A 69 -14.38 17.55 4.86
CA THR A 69 -14.34 17.30 3.41
C THR A 69 -13.00 16.66 3.09
N THR A 70 -13.03 15.42 2.67
CA THR A 70 -11.81 14.69 2.28
C THR A 70 -11.48 15.03 0.83
N VAL A 71 -10.26 15.50 0.58
CA VAL A 71 -9.77 15.72 -0.78
C VAL A 71 -9.52 14.36 -1.43
N VAL A 72 -10.01 14.19 -2.65
CA VAL A 72 -9.70 13.05 -3.51
C VAL A 72 -8.53 13.44 -4.40
N ASN A 73 -7.40 12.76 -4.23
CA ASN A 73 -6.23 12.93 -5.08
C ASN A 73 -6.25 11.93 -6.22
N VAL A 74 -5.97 12.39 -7.42
CA VAL A 74 -5.83 11.55 -8.62
C VAL A 74 -4.45 11.79 -9.21
N PHE A 75 -3.65 10.75 -9.23
CA PHE A 75 -2.37 10.75 -9.92
C PHE A 75 -2.61 10.39 -11.38
N ALA A 76 -2.09 11.19 -12.29
CA ALA A 76 -2.29 11.00 -13.73
C ALA A 76 -0.97 11.11 -14.49
N THR A 77 -0.67 10.13 -15.32
CA THR A 77 0.39 10.19 -16.33
C THR A 77 -0.24 10.40 -17.69
N VAL A 78 0.26 11.36 -18.46
CA VAL A 78 -0.20 11.63 -19.81
C VAL A 78 0.92 11.32 -20.80
N ARG A 79 0.61 10.53 -21.83
CA ARG A 79 1.57 10.09 -22.86
C ARG A 79 1.04 10.42 -24.25
N ASP A 80 1.94 10.71 -25.17
CA ASP A 80 1.62 10.87 -26.58
C ASP A 80 1.50 9.50 -27.29
N HIS A 81 1.21 9.53 -28.58
CA HIS A 81 1.10 8.34 -29.43
C HIS A 81 2.43 7.59 -29.63
N HIS A 82 3.58 8.22 -29.34
CA HIS A 82 4.89 7.60 -29.30
C HIS A 82 5.24 7.03 -27.90
N ASN A 83 4.30 7.08 -26.97
CA ASN A 83 4.46 6.65 -25.58
C ASN A 83 5.44 7.54 -24.77
N ALA A 84 5.79 8.74 -25.26
CA ALA A 84 6.56 9.72 -24.51
C ALA A 84 5.68 10.44 -23.48
N ILE A 85 6.25 10.73 -22.31
CA ILE A 85 5.53 11.43 -21.23
C ILE A 85 5.36 12.91 -21.61
N ILE A 86 4.15 13.40 -21.47
CA ILE A 86 3.79 14.81 -21.64
C ILE A 86 3.79 15.48 -20.26
N SER A 87 4.69 16.41 -20.03
CA SER A 87 4.88 17.10 -18.74
C SER A 87 4.59 18.61 -18.78
N ASP A 88 4.08 19.14 -19.91
CA ASP A 88 3.87 20.57 -20.14
C ASP A 88 2.41 21.03 -19.95
N LEU A 89 1.49 20.14 -19.56
CA LEU A 89 0.08 20.47 -19.34
C LEU A 89 -0.11 21.36 -18.12
N ALA A 90 -1.12 22.22 -18.18
CA ALA A 90 -1.55 23.10 -17.11
C ALA A 90 -2.86 22.59 -16.47
N LYS A 91 -3.24 23.14 -15.32
CA LYS A 91 -4.49 22.79 -14.62
C LYS A 91 -5.72 22.86 -15.52
N GLY A 92 -5.80 23.88 -16.36
CA GLY A 92 -6.93 24.10 -17.26
C GLY A 92 -7.07 23.07 -18.39
N ASP A 93 -6.03 22.27 -18.63
CA ASP A 93 -6.07 21.22 -19.63
C ASP A 93 -6.77 19.95 -19.14
N PHE A 94 -7.02 19.86 -17.81
CA PHE A 94 -7.63 18.68 -17.20
C PHE A 94 -9.08 18.89 -16.84
N LYS A 95 -9.90 17.85 -17.08
CA LYS A 95 -11.24 17.70 -16.53
C LYS A 95 -11.35 16.39 -15.80
N ILE A 96 -11.98 16.40 -14.64
CA ILE A 96 -12.25 15.22 -13.81
C ILE A 96 -13.76 15.05 -13.71
N TYR A 97 -14.20 13.81 -13.85
CA TYR A 97 -15.60 13.42 -13.63
C TYR A 97 -15.66 12.35 -12.55
N GLU A 98 -16.54 12.52 -11.59
CA GLU A 98 -16.91 11.49 -10.60
C GLU A 98 -18.35 11.05 -10.88
N ASP A 99 -18.56 9.76 -11.13
CA ASP A 99 -19.85 9.18 -11.52
C ASP A 99 -20.55 9.94 -12.66
N GLY A 100 -19.76 10.49 -13.59
CA GLY A 100 -20.24 11.27 -14.73
C GLY A 100 -20.50 12.76 -14.44
N VAL A 101 -20.34 13.21 -13.20
CA VAL A 101 -20.47 14.62 -12.82
C VAL A 101 -19.11 15.29 -12.83
N GLU A 102 -18.97 16.40 -13.57
CA GLU A 102 -17.72 17.17 -13.63
C GLU A 102 -17.38 17.73 -12.25
N GLN A 103 -16.13 17.54 -11.82
CA GLN A 103 -15.60 18.01 -10.54
C GLN A 103 -14.65 19.18 -10.79
N LYS A 104 -14.69 20.15 -9.89
CA LYS A 104 -13.73 21.27 -9.92
C LYS A 104 -12.38 20.79 -9.42
N VAL A 105 -11.35 20.91 -10.24
CA VAL A 105 -9.97 20.66 -9.79
C VAL A 105 -9.56 21.81 -8.87
N ASP A 106 -9.43 21.57 -7.58
CA ASP A 106 -9.02 22.59 -6.60
C ASP A 106 -7.50 22.64 -6.48
N TYR A 107 -6.85 21.50 -6.46
CA TYR A 107 -5.41 21.34 -6.35
C TYR A 107 -4.82 20.78 -7.64
N PHE A 108 -3.69 21.33 -8.04
CA PHE A 108 -2.93 20.88 -9.19
C PHE A 108 -1.44 21.01 -8.91
N SER A 109 -0.70 19.94 -9.12
CA SER A 109 0.75 19.97 -9.02
C SER A 109 1.38 19.06 -10.08
N LYS A 110 2.58 19.43 -10.49
CA LYS A 110 3.49 18.59 -11.29
C LYS A 110 4.54 18.05 -10.33
N GLU A 111 4.16 17.07 -9.50
CA GLU A 111 5.03 16.66 -8.41
C GLU A 111 6.07 15.65 -8.83
N VAL A 112 7.30 16.11 -8.77
CA VAL A 112 8.50 15.27 -8.93
C VAL A 112 9.10 14.89 -7.57
N ASN A 113 8.65 15.54 -6.48
CA ASN A 113 9.33 15.49 -5.17
C ASN A 113 8.52 14.87 -4.02
N MET A 114 7.28 14.43 -4.27
CA MET A 114 6.54 13.69 -3.25
C MET A 114 7.23 12.34 -2.98
N PRO A 115 7.43 11.97 -1.71
CA PRO A 115 7.93 10.64 -1.38
C PRO A 115 7.03 9.54 -1.97
N ILE A 116 7.66 8.44 -2.33
CA ILE A 116 6.96 7.25 -2.85
C ILE A 116 7.15 6.12 -1.84
N THR A 117 6.04 5.48 -1.47
CA THR A 117 6.04 4.22 -0.76
C THR A 117 5.83 3.10 -1.80
N LEU A 118 6.83 2.27 -1.98
CA LEU A 118 6.90 1.28 -3.05
C LEU A 118 6.81 -0.14 -2.50
N ALA A 119 5.97 -0.98 -3.08
CA ALA A 119 6.02 -2.42 -2.88
C ALA A 119 6.56 -3.10 -4.14
N ILE A 120 7.62 -3.89 -3.99
CA ILE A 120 8.20 -4.71 -5.06
C ILE A 120 7.72 -6.14 -4.84
N LEU A 121 6.89 -6.65 -5.75
CA LEU A 121 6.36 -8.00 -5.71
C LEU A 121 7.05 -8.84 -6.77
N MET A 122 7.72 -9.92 -6.33
CA MET A 122 8.48 -10.83 -7.18
C MET A 122 7.80 -12.19 -7.21
N ASP A 123 7.40 -12.61 -8.39
CA ASP A 123 6.88 -13.94 -8.62
C ASP A 123 8.03 -14.96 -8.57
N THR A 124 7.96 -15.88 -7.63
CA THR A 124 8.94 -16.96 -7.46
C THR A 124 8.37 -18.33 -7.85
N SER A 125 7.26 -18.34 -8.59
CA SER A 125 6.70 -19.55 -9.15
C SER A 125 7.64 -20.21 -10.16
N TYR A 126 7.45 -21.48 -10.42
CA TYR A 126 8.36 -22.25 -11.28
C TYR A 126 8.48 -21.70 -12.71
N SER A 127 7.45 -21.03 -13.24
CA SER A 127 7.49 -20.38 -14.56
C SER A 127 8.60 -19.33 -14.67
N MET A 128 8.98 -18.71 -13.54
CA MET A 128 9.99 -17.65 -13.48
C MET A 128 11.42 -18.14 -13.37
N HIS A 129 11.65 -19.46 -13.27
CA HIS A 129 12.98 -20.05 -12.97
C HIS A 129 14.09 -19.67 -13.93
N ASN A 130 13.81 -19.42 -15.20
CA ASN A 130 14.80 -19.06 -16.20
C ASN A 130 15.21 -17.58 -16.16
N ILE A 131 14.41 -16.71 -15.53
CA ILE A 131 14.61 -15.27 -15.60
C ILE A 131 14.84 -14.63 -14.23
N LEU A 132 14.63 -15.35 -13.13
CA LEU A 132 14.68 -14.81 -11.77
C LEU A 132 15.99 -14.06 -11.48
N VAL A 133 17.13 -14.57 -11.92
CA VAL A 133 18.43 -13.89 -11.69
C VAL A 133 18.47 -12.54 -12.40
N ALA A 134 18.01 -12.48 -13.64
CA ALA A 134 17.93 -11.23 -14.39
C ALA A 134 16.91 -10.25 -13.77
N GLU A 135 15.82 -10.75 -13.21
CA GLU A 135 14.84 -9.94 -12.46
C GLU A 135 15.47 -9.36 -11.20
N GLN A 136 16.19 -10.16 -10.44
CA GLN A 136 16.89 -9.69 -9.24
C GLN A 136 17.91 -8.59 -9.55
N ASP A 137 18.69 -8.76 -10.60
CA ASP A 137 19.68 -7.77 -11.02
C ASP A 137 19.00 -6.47 -11.48
N ALA A 138 17.95 -6.57 -12.30
CA ALA A 138 17.20 -5.42 -12.79
C ALA A 138 16.43 -4.71 -11.67
N ALA A 139 15.77 -5.44 -10.77
CA ALA A 139 15.09 -4.88 -9.61
C ALA A 139 16.07 -4.21 -8.64
N SER A 140 17.24 -4.81 -8.43
CA SER A 140 18.30 -4.24 -7.60
C SER A 140 18.84 -2.94 -8.18
N ARG A 141 19.00 -2.85 -9.50
CA ARG A 141 19.38 -1.62 -10.17
C ARG A 141 18.28 -0.57 -10.06
N PHE A 142 17.04 -0.94 -10.34
CA PHE A 142 15.86 -0.06 -10.20
C PHE A 142 15.78 0.58 -8.81
N VAL A 143 15.90 -0.20 -7.75
CA VAL A 143 15.89 0.31 -6.37
C VAL A 143 16.96 1.37 -6.17
N ARG A 144 18.20 1.13 -6.64
CA ARG A 144 19.30 2.10 -6.51
C ARG A 144 19.08 3.39 -7.29
N GLU A 145 18.37 3.33 -8.41
CA GLU A 145 18.12 4.48 -9.29
C GLU A 145 16.84 5.25 -8.93
N VAL A 146 15.77 4.52 -8.53
CA VAL A 146 14.48 5.15 -8.24
C VAL A 146 14.40 5.73 -6.84
N MET A 147 15.01 5.07 -5.84
CA MET A 147 14.90 5.48 -4.45
C MET A 147 15.60 6.81 -4.20
N ARG A 148 14.86 7.75 -3.64
CA ARG A 148 15.35 9.06 -3.19
C ARG A 148 15.23 9.14 -1.68
N LYS A 149 15.86 10.15 -1.10
CA LYS A 149 15.68 10.46 0.32
C LYS A 149 14.18 10.61 0.65
N ARG A 150 13.73 9.91 1.67
CA ARG A 150 12.33 9.82 2.12
C ARG A 150 11.42 8.90 1.29
N ASP A 151 11.91 8.25 0.24
CA ASP A 151 11.19 7.14 -0.38
C ASP A 151 11.42 5.89 0.46
N GLU A 152 10.41 5.08 0.61
CA GLU A 152 10.47 3.80 1.31
C GLU A 152 10.01 2.68 0.38
N ALA A 153 10.63 1.51 0.55
CA ALA A 153 10.18 0.34 -0.20
C ALA A 153 10.18 -0.92 0.67
N LEU A 154 9.30 -1.84 0.33
CA LEU A 154 9.29 -3.21 0.82
C LEU A 154 9.49 -4.21 -0.32
N VAL A 155 9.84 -5.45 0.01
CA VAL A 155 9.98 -6.54 -0.96
C VAL A 155 9.18 -7.74 -0.50
N ILE A 156 8.30 -8.23 -1.37
CA ILE A 156 7.52 -9.45 -1.19
C ILE A 156 7.87 -10.42 -2.30
N SER A 157 8.08 -11.69 -1.98
CA SER A 157 8.04 -12.77 -2.97
C SER A 157 6.77 -13.57 -2.83
N PHE A 158 6.27 -14.11 -3.92
CA PHE A 158 5.06 -14.94 -3.91
C PHE A 158 5.14 -16.09 -4.91
N ASP A 159 4.66 -17.23 -4.46
CA ASP A 159 4.41 -18.46 -5.20
C ASP A 159 3.21 -19.16 -4.55
N THR A 160 3.35 -20.35 -3.98
CA THR A 160 2.35 -20.98 -3.12
C THR A 160 2.20 -20.30 -1.77
N ASP A 161 3.21 -19.54 -1.36
CA ASP A 161 3.26 -18.75 -0.16
C ASP A 161 3.55 -17.27 -0.49
N VAL A 162 3.11 -16.37 0.36
CA VAL A 162 3.44 -14.94 0.26
C VAL A 162 4.40 -14.59 1.38
N ASN A 163 5.61 -14.14 1.03
CA ASN A 163 6.70 -13.90 1.98
C ASN A 163 7.16 -12.44 1.95
N LEU A 164 7.08 -11.75 3.08
CA LEU A 164 7.69 -10.44 3.25
C LEU A 164 9.21 -10.61 3.41
N LEU A 165 9.98 -10.28 2.38
CA LEU A 165 11.44 -10.40 2.38
C LEU A 165 12.14 -9.19 3.01
N ALA A 166 11.57 -8.03 2.89
CA ALA A 166 11.99 -6.81 3.61
C ALA A 166 10.77 -5.94 3.89
N ASP A 167 10.66 -5.48 5.12
CA ASP A 167 9.75 -4.44 5.54
C ASP A 167 10.18 -3.07 4.99
N PHE A 168 9.35 -2.03 5.11
CA PHE A 168 9.64 -0.69 4.63
C PHE A 168 10.99 -0.17 5.12
N THR A 169 11.78 0.28 4.17
CA THR A 169 13.09 0.84 4.44
C THR A 169 13.52 1.85 3.37
N GLU A 170 14.22 2.90 3.80
CA GLU A 170 14.90 3.86 2.91
C GLU A 170 16.27 3.34 2.42
N ASP A 171 16.79 2.21 2.98
CA ASP A 171 18.12 1.70 2.67
C ASP A 171 18.13 0.74 1.46
N PRO A 172 18.63 1.16 0.28
CA PRO A 172 18.71 0.31 -0.90
C PRO A 172 19.52 -0.98 -0.68
N SER A 173 20.44 -1.00 0.29
CA SER A 173 21.27 -2.18 0.56
C SER A 173 20.45 -3.27 1.26
N VAL A 174 19.48 -2.90 2.10
CA VAL A 174 18.53 -3.84 2.71
C VAL A 174 17.64 -4.44 1.64
N LEU A 175 17.07 -3.59 0.78
CA LEU A 175 16.20 -4.01 -0.33
C LEU A 175 16.95 -4.94 -1.30
N ASN A 176 18.19 -4.60 -1.68
CA ASN A 176 19.00 -5.45 -2.54
C ASN A 176 19.24 -6.84 -1.94
N ARG A 177 19.55 -6.93 -0.65
CA ARG A 177 19.69 -8.23 0.02
C ARG A 177 18.38 -9.00 0.04
N ALA A 178 17.25 -8.34 0.19
CA ALA A 178 15.92 -8.97 0.17
C ALA A 178 15.60 -9.50 -1.23
N ILE A 179 15.81 -8.70 -2.27
CA ILE A 179 15.61 -9.09 -3.68
C ILE A 179 16.41 -10.36 -4.00
N HIS A 180 17.68 -10.42 -3.61
CA HIS A 180 18.51 -11.61 -3.86
C HIS A 180 18.18 -12.82 -2.95
N ARG A 181 17.29 -12.68 -1.95
CA ARG A 181 16.74 -13.82 -1.18
C ARG A 181 15.51 -14.44 -1.83
N ALA A 182 14.89 -13.77 -2.81
CA ALA A 182 13.81 -14.39 -3.58
C ALA A 182 14.35 -15.64 -4.29
N GLN A 183 13.70 -16.77 -4.09
CA GLN A 183 14.13 -18.05 -4.63
C GLN A 183 12.94 -18.80 -5.23
N ILE A 184 13.18 -19.49 -6.34
CA ILE A 184 12.15 -20.36 -6.91
C ILE A 184 11.82 -21.46 -5.90
N ASN A 185 10.55 -21.56 -5.56
CA ASN A 185 10.07 -22.66 -4.74
C ASN A 185 10.01 -23.93 -5.58
N VAL A 186 10.92 -24.86 -5.30
CA VAL A 186 10.91 -26.20 -5.87
C VAL A 186 10.37 -27.12 -4.80
N ASP A 187 9.12 -27.50 -4.90
CA ASP A 187 8.55 -28.51 -4.01
C ASP A 187 9.39 -29.78 -4.02
N ALA A 188 10.12 -29.99 -2.92
CA ALA A 188 10.92 -31.19 -2.70
C ALA A 188 10.08 -32.45 -2.50
N SER A 189 8.76 -32.37 -2.58
CA SER A 189 7.82 -33.48 -2.40
C SER A 189 7.95 -34.60 -3.47
N GLY A 190 8.74 -34.38 -4.52
CA GLY A 190 9.03 -35.36 -5.58
C GLY A 190 10.30 -36.17 -5.40
N ILE A 191 11.14 -35.94 -4.39
CA ILE A 191 12.45 -36.60 -4.22
C ILE A 191 12.38 -37.76 -3.23
N GLY A 192 11.31 -38.55 -3.23
CA GLY A 192 11.11 -39.65 -2.28
C GLY A 192 10.65 -40.98 -2.86
N GLY A 193 10.66 -41.17 -4.17
CA GLY A 193 10.20 -42.41 -4.79
C GLY A 193 11.17 -42.99 -5.80
N THR A 194 11.60 -44.26 -5.61
CA THR A 194 12.36 -45.07 -6.56
C THR A 194 11.55 -45.40 -7.82
N GLY A 195 11.26 -44.40 -8.62
CA GLY A 195 10.59 -44.55 -9.89
C GLY A 195 10.41 -43.18 -10.51
N GLY A 196 11.15 -42.90 -11.59
CA GLY A 196 11.28 -41.64 -12.29
C GLY A 196 9.97 -40.89 -12.55
N THR A 197 9.43 -40.31 -11.53
CA THR A 197 8.41 -39.29 -11.63
C THR A 197 9.09 -37.95 -11.87
N ILE A 198 8.78 -37.36 -13.00
CA ILE A 198 9.04 -35.95 -13.29
C ILE A 198 8.62 -35.18 -12.04
N PRO A 199 9.47 -34.21 -11.51
CA PRO A 199 9.04 -33.35 -10.42
C PRO A 199 7.67 -32.82 -10.82
N SER A 200 6.65 -33.09 -10.04
CA SER A 200 5.36 -32.45 -10.29
C SER A 200 5.65 -30.97 -10.29
N ARG A 201 5.26 -30.27 -11.34
CA ARG A 201 5.20 -28.81 -11.37
C ARG A 201 4.20 -28.41 -10.29
N GLY A 202 4.59 -28.62 -9.04
CA GLY A 202 3.80 -28.34 -7.87
C GLY A 202 4.07 -26.94 -7.45
N GLY A 203 3.07 -26.23 -7.21
CA GLY A 203 3.12 -24.92 -6.66
C GLY A 203 2.18 -24.02 -7.46
N GLY A 204 1.09 -23.62 -6.83
CA GLY A 204 0.25 -22.55 -7.34
C GLY A 204 1.00 -21.23 -7.29
N THR A 205 0.44 -20.21 -7.91
CA THR A 205 0.85 -18.81 -7.77
C THR A 205 -0.27 -18.06 -7.07
N ASN A 206 0.00 -17.53 -5.89
CA ASN A 206 -0.95 -16.77 -5.06
C ASN A 206 -0.85 -15.28 -5.37
N LEU A 207 -1.04 -14.91 -6.63
CA LEU A 207 -0.88 -13.55 -7.13
C LEU A 207 -1.86 -12.57 -6.48
N TYR A 208 -3.15 -12.94 -6.42
CA TYR A 208 -4.18 -12.05 -5.86
C TYR A 208 -4.02 -11.88 -4.35
N ASP A 209 -3.68 -12.96 -3.65
CA ASP A 209 -3.39 -12.92 -2.22
C ASP A 209 -2.18 -12.02 -1.94
N ALA A 210 -1.12 -12.06 -2.76
CA ALA A 210 0.07 -11.22 -2.63
C ALA A 210 -0.26 -9.74 -2.82
N VAL A 211 -1.05 -9.40 -3.82
CA VAL A 211 -1.50 -8.01 -4.04
C VAL A 211 -2.38 -7.53 -2.90
N TYR A 212 -3.30 -8.38 -2.43
CA TYR A 212 -4.17 -8.05 -1.30
C TYR A 212 -3.35 -7.77 -0.03
N LEU A 213 -2.44 -8.66 0.35
CA LEU A 213 -1.60 -8.50 1.53
C LEU A 213 -0.73 -7.23 1.42
N ALA A 214 -0.09 -7.00 0.28
CA ALA A 214 0.69 -5.79 0.05
C ALA A 214 -0.14 -4.51 0.22
N CYS A 215 -1.41 -4.52 -0.22
CA CYS A 215 -2.28 -3.35 -0.14
C CYS A 215 -2.94 -3.20 1.23
N HIS A 216 -3.50 -4.29 1.78
CA HIS A 216 -4.32 -4.27 2.99
C HIS A 216 -3.46 -4.19 4.25
N ASP A 217 -2.41 -5.01 4.35
CA ASP A 217 -1.61 -5.14 5.55
C ASP A 217 -0.47 -4.11 5.60
N GLU A 218 0.15 -3.82 4.45
CA GLU A 218 1.34 -2.98 4.39
C GLU A 218 1.02 -1.54 3.93
N LEU A 219 0.52 -1.36 2.71
CA LEU A 219 0.37 -0.03 2.12
C LEU A 219 -0.80 0.79 2.68
N SER A 220 -1.82 0.16 3.27
CA SER A 220 -3.05 0.87 3.69
C SER A 220 -2.80 1.94 4.75
N SER A 221 -1.85 1.72 5.65
CA SER A 221 -1.47 2.63 6.73
C SER A 221 -0.50 3.74 6.29
N GLU A 222 0.14 3.56 5.12
CA GLU A 222 1.14 4.49 4.65
C GLU A 222 0.53 5.75 4.03
N ALA A 223 1.23 6.87 4.20
CA ALA A 223 0.83 8.16 3.63
C ALA A 223 1.58 8.43 2.32
N GLY A 224 1.02 9.30 1.49
CA GLY A 224 1.69 9.76 0.28
C GLY A 224 1.34 8.94 -0.96
N ARG A 225 2.29 8.87 -1.91
CA ARG A 225 2.12 8.15 -3.18
C ARG A 225 2.54 6.71 -3.01
N LYS A 226 1.61 5.80 -3.29
CA LYS A 226 1.84 4.36 -3.17
C LYS A 226 1.85 3.70 -4.53
N ALA A 227 2.83 2.85 -4.75
CA ALA A 227 2.95 2.10 -5.99
C ALA A 227 3.38 0.65 -5.72
N ILE A 228 2.88 -0.24 -6.54
CA ILE A 228 3.33 -1.62 -6.63
C ILE A 228 4.03 -1.80 -7.97
N VAL A 229 5.23 -2.35 -7.95
CA VAL A 229 5.91 -2.84 -9.15
C VAL A 229 6.00 -4.35 -9.03
N MET A 230 5.30 -5.03 -9.91
CA MET A 230 5.16 -6.49 -9.87
C MET A 230 5.82 -7.12 -11.10
N LEU A 231 6.66 -8.13 -10.86
CA LEU A 231 7.33 -8.94 -11.87
C LEU A 231 6.67 -10.31 -11.86
N THR A 232 6.01 -10.71 -12.96
CA THR A 232 5.21 -11.94 -13.01
C THR A 232 4.77 -12.26 -14.44
N ASP A 233 4.37 -13.50 -14.72
CA ASP A 233 3.59 -13.86 -15.91
C ASP A 233 2.09 -13.61 -15.73
N ALA A 234 1.68 -13.16 -14.55
CA ALA A 234 0.32 -12.85 -14.13
C ALA A 234 -0.66 -14.02 -14.21
N GLU A 235 -0.16 -15.25 -14.09
CA GLU A 235 -0.98 -16.45 -13.96
C GLU A 235 -1.23 -16.75 -12.48
N ASP A 236 -2.48 -16.63 -12.05
CA ASP A 236 -2.93 -17.02 -10.71
C ASP A 236 -3.50 -18.44 -10.75
N THR A 237 -3.03 -19.30 -9.85
CA THR A 237 -3.48 -20.69 -9.79
C THR A 237 -3.77 -21.17 -8.36
N GLY A 238 -3.50 -20.33 -7.36
CA GLY A 238 -3.55 -20.75 -5.97
C GLY A 238 -4.22 -19.77 -4.99
N SER A 239 -4.50 -18.53 -5.40
CA SER A 239 -5.09 -17.54 -4.51
C SER A 239 -6.45 -17.96 -3.97
N LYS A 240 -6.71 -17.57 -2.73
CA LYS A 240 -8.02 -17.71 -2.08
C LYS A 240 -8.94 -16.53 -2.43
N LEU A 241 -8.34 -15.40 -2.70
CA LEU A 241 -9.03 -14.17 -3.09
C LEU A 241 -9.20 -14.10 -4.61
N SER A 242 -10.18 -13.32 -5.04
CA SER A 242 -10.44 -13.05 -6.45
C SER A 242 -9.61 -11.87 -6.96
N LEU A 243 -9.49 -11.76 -8.27
CA LEU A 243 -8.89 -10.59 -8.94
C LEU A 243 -9.58 -9.29 -8.53
N GLU A 244 -10.91 -9.32 -8.37
CA GLU A 244 -11.72 -8.17 -7.98
C GLU A 244 -11.35 -7.70 -6.56
N GLU A 245 -11.20 -8.62 -5.61
CA GLU A 245 -10.82 -8.30 -4.22
C GLU A 245 -9.40 -7.74 -4.14
N ALA A 246 -8.46 -8.27 -4.91
CA ALA A 246 -7.11 -7.73 -5.00
C ALA A 246 -7.07 -6.30 -5.57
N VAL A 247 -7.84 -6.05 -6.64
CA VAL A 247 -7.96 -4.70 -7.23
C VAL A 247 -8.67 -3.74 -6.28
N GLU A 248 -9.72 -4.20 -5.58
CA GLU A 248 -10.39 -3.40 -4.55
C GLU A 248 -9.43 -3.00 -3.43
N ALA A 249 -8.61 -3.93 -2.94
CA ALA A 249 -7.61 -3.64 -1.91
C ALA A 249 -6.63 -2.55 -2.37
N ALA A 250 -6.15 -2.63 -3.62
CA ALA A 250 -5.27 -1.61 -4.19
C ALA A 250 -5.94 -0.24 -4.31
N GLN A 251 -7.21 -0.20 -4.73
CA GLN A 251 -7.98 1.04 -4.82
C GLN A 251 -8.28 1.65 -3.44
N ARG A 252 -8.51 0.83 -2.42
CA ARG A 252 -8.69 1.29 -1.03
C ARG A 252 -7.40 1.80 -0.41
N ALA A 253 -6.28 1.16 -0.73
CA ALA A 253 -4.96 1.62 -0.32
C ALA A 253 -4.46 2.85 -1.09
N ASP A 254 -5.14 3.27 -2.16
CA ASP A 254 -4.69 4.32 -3.10
C ASP A 254 -3.35 3.97 -3.77
N ALA A 255 -3.15 2.69 -4.06
CA ALA A 255 -1.93 2.15 -4.65
C ALA A 255 -2.07 1.94 -6.16
N VAL A 256 -1.09 2.39 -6.92
CA VAL A 256 -1.00 2.19 -8.38
C VAL A 256 -0.21 0.92 -8.68
N ILE A 257 -0.74 0.03 -9.51
CA ILE A 257 -0.07 -1.23 -9.84
C ILE A 257 0.55 -1.15 -11.24
N HIS A 258 1.88 -1.23 -11.31
CA HIS A 258 2.64 -1.44 -12.54
C HIS A 258 3.03 -2.91 -12.64
N VAL A 259 2.76 -3.53 -13.79
CA VAL A 259 3.09 -4.93 -14.04
C VAL A 259 4.16 -5.02 -15.11
N ILE A 260 5.31 -5.57 -14.76
CA ILE A 260 6.31 -6.05 -15.70
C ILE A 260 5.91 -7.48 -16.05
N LEU A 261 5.20 -7.61 -17.17
CA LEU A 261 4.65 -8.89 -17.61
C LEU A 261 5.70 -9.66 -18.39
N ILE A 262 6.14 -10.76 -17.81
CA ILE A 262 7.14 -11.64 -18.40
C ILE A 262 6.44 -12.71 -19.21
N THR A 263 6.65 -12.68 -20.51
CA THR A 263 6.02 -13.63 -21.42
C THR A 263 7.08 -14.52 -22.09
N ASP A 264 7.12 -15.78 -21.70
CA ASP A 264 7.78 -16.80 -22.49
C ASP A 264 6.77 -17.38 -23.49
N PHE A 265 7.07 -17.29 -24.79
CA PHE A 265 6.19 -17.75 -25.87
C PHE A 265 5.84 -19.23 -25.79
N SER A 266 6.55 -20.02 -24.99
CA SER A 266 6.39 -21.46 -24.96
C SER A 266 5.33 -21.96 -23.95
N GLN A 267 4.86 -21.12 -23.01
CA GLN A 267 4.10 -21.58 -21.84
C GLN A 267 2.89 -20.73 -21.40
N THR A 268 2.57 -19.61 -22.05
CA THR A 268 1.48 -18.74 -21.60
C THR A 268 0.11 -19.33 -21.90
N SER A 269 -0.70 -19.51 -20.88
CA SER A 269 -2.12 -19.90 -20.98
C SER A 269 -3.00 -18.83 -21.67
N GLY A 270 -2.48 -17.61 -21.87
CA GLY A 270 -3.18 -16.49 -22.43
C GLY A 270 -4.08 -15.71 -21.45
N VAL A 271 -4.18 -16.14 -20.19
CA VAL A 271 -5.00 -15.48 -19.16
C VAL A 271 -4.26 -14.31 -18.52
N GLY A 272 -2.96 -14.48 -18.24
CA GLY A 272 -2.12 -13.49 -17.54
C GLY A 272 -2.18 -12.07 -18.09
N PRO A 273 -2.11 -11.83 -19.41
CA PRO A 273 -2.21 -10.47 -19.95
C PRO A 273 -3.52 -9.75 -19.61
N GLY A 274 -4.64 -10.48 -19.52
CA GLY A 274 -5.94 -9.93 -19.12
C GLY A 274 -5.95 -9.51 -17.65
N VAL A 275 -5.42 -10.36 -16.78
CA VAL A 275 -5.25 -10.10 -15.35
C VAL A 275 -4.36 -8.87 -15.12
N ALA A 276 -3.17 -8.85 -15.72
CA ALA A 276 -2.24 -7.74 -15.62
C ALA A 276 -2.87 -6.41 -16.09
N SER A 277 -3.60 -6.46 -17.22
CA SER A 277 -4.27 -5.28 -17.78
C SER A 277 -5.38 -4.75 -16.89
N LYS A 278 -6.13 -5.63 -16.22
CA LYS A 278 -7.19 -5.23 -15.28
C LYS A 278 -6.59 -4.60 -14.04
N MET A 279 -5.62 -5.26 -13.39
CA MET A 279 -4.96 -4.75 -12.18
C MET A 279 -4.36 -3.36 -12.41
N SER A 280 -3.53 -3.23 -13.45
CA SER A 280 -2.87 -1.97 -13.74
C SER A 280 -3.84 -0.90 -14.22
N GLY A 281 -4.75 -1.25 -15.15
CA GLY A 281 -5.66 -0.29 -15.74
C GLY A 281 -6.69 0.29 -14.75
N ASP A 282 -7.15 -0.49 -13.77
CA ASP A 282 -8.14 -0.04 -12.79
C ASP A 282 -7.51 0.81 -11.68
N THR A 283 -6.20 0.63 -11.43
CA THR A 283 -5.44 1.40 -10.43
C THR A 283 -4.69 2.60 -10.99
N GLY A 284 -4.62 2.74 -12.32
CA GLY A 284 -3.94 3.87 -12.99
C GLY A 284 -2.48 3.62 -13.35
N GLY A 285 -2.03 2.37 -13.25
CA GLY A 285 -0.73 1.95 -13.73
C GLY A 285 -0.76 1.38 -15.16
N ARG A 286 0.21 0.57 -15.49
CA ARG A 286 0.31 -0.04 -16.82
C ARG A 286 1.03 -1.39 -16.82
N VAL A 287 0.84 -2.12 -17.90
CA VAL A 287 1.58 -3.35 -18.21
C VAL A 287 2.71 -3.03 -19.17
N ILE A 288 3.90 -3.53 -18.89
CA ILE A 288 5.05 -3.53 -19.78
C ILE A 288 5.42 -4.98 -20.09
N ASN A 289 5.26 -5.37 -21.34
CA ASN A 289 5.60 -6.73 -21.76
C ASN A 289 7.11 -6.87 -21.97
N VAL A 290 7.69 -7.89 -21.34
CA VAL A 290 9.12 -8.15 -21.35
C VAL A 290 9.39 -9.58 -21.84
N ARG A 291 10.42 -9.74 -22.67
CA ARG A 291 10.82 -11.02 -23.27
C ARG A 291 12.28 -11.38 -23.03
N ASN A 292 13.06 -10.47 -22.51
CA ASN A 292 14.51 -10.64 -22.26
C ASN A 292 15.02 -9.62 -21.26
N GLU A 293 16.27 -9.80 -20.81
CA GLU A 293 16.93 -8.95 -19.82
C GLU A 293 16.95 -7.45 -20.20
N LYS A 294 17.24 -7.12 -21.45
CA LYS A 294 17.21 -5.71 -21.92
C LYS A 294 15.81 -5.10 -21.83
N GLY A 295 14.78 -5.91 -22.02
CA GLY A 295 13.40 -5.51 -21.85
C GLY A 295 13.09 -5.21 -20.37
N LEU A 296 13.64 -6.00 -19.43
CA LEU A 296 13.50 -5.75 -17.99
C LEU A 296 14.10 -4.41 -17.60
N GLU A 297 15.33 -4.15 -17.99
CA GLU A 297 16.01 -2.87 -17.73
C GLU A 297 15.15 -1.69 -18.22
N LYS A 298 14.75 -1.76 -19.49
CA LYS A 298 13.92 -0.71 -20.10
C LYS A 298 12.58 -0.56 -19.39
N ALA A 299 11.94 -1.65 -18.95
CA ALA A 299 10.67 -1.59 -18.23
C ALA A 299 10.80 -0.85 -16.90
N PHE A 300 11.86 -1.11 -16.16
CA PHE A 300 12.15 -0.40 -14.92
C PHE A 300 12.46 1.08 -15.15
N ASP A 301 13.25 1.42 -16.19
CA ASP A 301 13.52 2.82 -16.56
C ASP A 301 12.21 3.57 -16.87
N GLU A 302 11.32 2.95 -17.64
CA GLU A 302 10.02 3.52 -18.00
C GLU A 302 9.09 3.71 -16.78
N ILE A 303 9.10 2.77 -15.81
CA ILE A 303 8.34 2.89 -14.56
C ILE A 303 8.97 3.97 -13.68
N SER A 304 10.29 4.02 -13.58
CA SER A 304 11.00 5.05 -12.83
C SER A 304 10.67 6.46 -13.32
N GLU A 305 10.69 6.66 -14.65
CA GLU A 305 10.30 7.93 -15.28
C GLU A 305 8.83 8.27 -14.96
N GLU A 306 7.94 7.30 -15.07
CA GLU A 306 6.50 7.49 -14.83
C GLU A 306 6.23 7.85 -13.38
N LEU A 307 6.83 7.12 -12.43
CA LEU A 307 6.70 7.42 -11.00
C LEU A 307 7.20 8.84 -10.64
N ARG A 308 8.03 9.48 -11.48
CA ARG A 308 8.59 10.81 -11.23
C ARG A 308 7.93 11.92 -12.05
N SER A 309 6.99 11.58 -12.94
CA SER A 309 6.43 12.53 -13.91
C SER A 309 4.90 12.61 -13.87
N GLN A 310 4.28 12.31 -12.74
CA GLN A 310 2.83 12.34 -12.61
C GLN A 310 2.30 13.73 -12.30
N TYR A 311 1.11 14.03 -12.85
CA TYR A 311 0.28 15.13 -12.37
C TYR A 311 -0.51 14.70 -11.15
N VAL A 312 -0.62 15.59 -10.18
CA VAL A 312 -1.50 15.43 -9.02
C VAL A 312 -2.69 16.36 -9.19
N LEU A 313 -3.87 15.78 -9.23
CA LEU A 313 -5.14 16.50 -9.37
C LEU A 313 -5.95 16.24 -8.10
N GLY A 314 -6.27 17.30 -7.36
CA GLY A 314 -7.06 17.18 -6.14
C GLY A 314 -8.39 17.91 -6.30
N TYR A 315 -9.47 17.26 -5.85
CA TYR A 315 -10.80 17.85 -5.84
C TYR A 315 -11.58 17.47 -4.58
N TYR A 316 -12.55 18.30 -4.24
CA TYR A 316 -13.54 17.98 -3.22
C TYR A 316 -14.76 17.36 -3.89
N PRO A 317 -15.13 16.09 -3.54
CA PRO A 317 -16.27 15.43 -4.14
C PRO A 317 -17.57 16.21 -3.96
N SER A 318 -18.30 16.42 -5.05
CA SER A 318 -19.64 17.01 -4.99
C SER A 318 -20.65 16.09 -4.29
N ASN A 319 -20.40 14.78 -4.26
CA ASN A 319 -21.16 13.81 -3.49
C ASN A 319 -20.55 13.66 -2.09
N PRO A 320 -21.18 14.18 -1.01
CA PRO A 320 -20.62 14.18 0.33
C PRO A 320 -20.84 12.86 1.10
N LYS A 321 -21.48 11.86 0.49
CA LYS A 321 -21.78 10.59 1.17
C LYS A 321 -20.50 9.85 1.55
N ARG A 322 -20.47 9.35 2.78
CA ARG A 322 -19.36 8.53 3.33
C ARG A 322 -19.91 7.13 3.62
N ASP A 323 -20.19 6.39 2.57
CA ASP A 323 -20.94 5.14 2.58
C ASP A 323 -20.11 3.93 2.12
N GLY A 324 -18.81 4.11 1.87
CA GLY A 324 -17.94 3.05 1.39
C GLY A 324 -18.19 2.64 -0.07
N SER A 325 -19.09 3.31 -0.78
CA SER A 325 -19.43 2.95 -2.16
C SER A 325 -18.26 3.29 -3.11
N PHE A 326 -18.14 2.48 -4.17
CA PHE A 326 -17.21 2.76 -5.25
C PHE A 326 -17.68 3.92 -6.10
N ARG A 327 -16.78 4.86 -6.40
CA ARG A 327 -17.02 6.04 -7.25
C ARG A 327 -16.11 6.02 -8.44
N LYS A 328 -16.70 6.06 -9.62
CA LYS A 328 -15.96 6.04 -10.87
C LYS A 328 -15.30 7.39 -11.11
N ILE A 329 -14.01 7.36 -11.48
CA ILE A 329 -13.27 8.55 -11.91
C ILE A 329 -12.98 8.44 -13.40
N LYS A 330 -13.17 9.55 -14.10
CA LYS A 330 -12.69 9.73 -15.48
C LYS A 330 -11.90 11.02 -15.54
N VAL A 331 -10.68 10.94 -16.07
CA VAL A 331 -9.84 12.11 -16.34
C VAL A 331 -9.81 12.32 -17.85
N GLU A 332 -10.02 13.56 -18.27
CA GLU A 332 -9.90 14.00 -19.66
C GLU A 332 -8.84 15.09 -19.78
N VAL A 333 -8.20 15.19 -20.91
CA VAL A 333 -7.22 16.22 -21.23
C VAL A 333 -7.62 16.89 -22.55
N SER A 334 -7.47 18.21 -22.63
CA SER A 334 -7.84 18.99 -23.81
C SER A 334 -6.98 18.70 -25.05
N ARG A 335 -5.77 18.13 -24.86
CA ARG A 335 -4.87 17.75 -25.95
C ARG A 335 -5.38 16.48 -26.63
N PRO A 336 -5.55 16.46 -27.95
CA PRO A 336 -5.94 15.25 -28.71
C PRO A 336 -4.80 14.22 -28.75
N ASP A 337 -5.15 12.99 -29.09
CA ASP A 337 -4.22 11.88 -29.36
C ASP A 337 -3.26 11.57 -28.22
N VAL A 338 -3.77 11.69 -26.98
CA VAL A 338 -3.02 11.34 -25.77
C VAL A 338 -3.64 10.16 -25.06
N LYS A 339 -2.80 9.36 -24.39
CA LYS A 339 -3.19 8.31 -23.48
C LYS A 339 -3.05 8.81 -22.05
N ILE A 340 -4.10 8.66 -21.26
CA ILE A 340 -4.12 9.06 -19.86
C ILE A 340 -4.12 7.78 -19.01
N LEU A 341 -3.18 7.69 -18.08
CA LEU A 341 -3.12 6.66 -17.07
C LEU A 341 -3.51 7.31 -15.74
N ALA A 342 -4.66 6.93 -15.22
CA ALA A 342 -5.18 7.36 -13.92
C ALA A 342 -6.10 6.27 -13.38
N ARG A 343 -6.27 6.21 -12.06
CA ARG A 343 -7.21 5.26 -11.45
C ARG A 343 -8.62 5.46 -11.97
N LYS A 344 -9.34 4.36 -12.16
CA LYS A 344 -10.72 4.40 -12.68
C LYS A 344 -11.77 4.69 -11.61
N GLY A 345 -11.37 4.76 -10.37
CA GLY A 345 -12.26 5.05 -9.25
C GLY A 345 -11.59 4.90 -7.91
N TYR A 346 -12.38 5.09 -6.86
CA TYR A 346 -11.97 4.92 -5.47
C TYR A 346 -13.18 4.54 -4.62
N TYR A 347 -12.94 4.05 -3.43
CA TYR A 347 -13.99 3.78 -2.44
C TYR A 347 -14.15 4.99 -1.52
N ALA A 348 -15.38 5.50 -1.42
CA ALA A 348 -15.68 6.59 -0.49
C ALA A 348 -15.33 6.19 0.95
N PRO A 349 -14.87 7.12 1.79
CA PRO A 349 -14.63 6.82 3.20
C PRO A 349 -15.88 6.28 3.88
N VAL A 350 -15.73 5.43 4.88
CA VAL A 350 -16.80 5.02 5.79
C VAL A 350 -16.73 5.91 7.04
N ARG A 351 -17.90 6.23 7.62
CA ARG A 351 -17.96 7.03 8.86
C ARG A 351 -17.44 6.26 10.05
#